data_cb4ae895d5e719f00cd2e6d4449613e1
#
_entry.id   cb4ae895d5e719f00cd2e6d4449613e1
#
_cell.length_a   1.000
_cell.length_b   1.000
_cell.length_c   1.000
_cell.angle_alpha   90.00
_cell.angle_beta   90.00
_cell.angle_gamma   90.00
#
_symmetry.space_group_name_H-M   'P 1'
#
loop_
_entity.id
_entity.type
_entity.pdbx_description
1 polymer ?
#
loop_
_entity_poly.entity_id
_entity_poly.type
_entity_poly.pdbx_seq_one_letter_code
_entity_poly.pdbx_strand_id
1 'polypeptide(L)'
;MVHNLSPDLLRRPVRVLVVGCGGNGSAITAGLPYLHQAMLVHGHRGGLEVTLMDGDVVSATNCVRQPFSQAEIGHWKAVVLVSRVNLFWGLNWHAVPQHFSSSTTLDRVDVVIGCVDSRTARGVIAEKVTGQRSSVSYWLLY
;
A
#
# COMPACT_ATOMS: atom_id res chain seq x y z
N MET A 1 -13.34 4.83 25.17
CA MET A 1 -12.02 4.19 25.10
C MET A 1 -11.10 5.14 24.30
N VAL A 2 -10.01 5.62 24.89
CA VAL A 2 -9.05 6.49 24.18
C VAL A 2 -8.00 5.57 23.56
N HIS A 3 -7.86 5.61 22.23
CA HIS A 3 -6.82 4.88 21.52
C HIS A 3 -5.62 5.81 21.35
N ASN A 4 -4.48 5.44 21.90
CA ASN A 4 -3.24 6.20 21.75
C ASN A 4 -2.36 5.57 20.67
N LEU A 5 -1.95 6.37 19.68
CA LEU A 5 -0.95 5.96 18.71
C LEU A 5 0.41 5.78 19.37
N SER A 6 1.21 4.85 18.88
CA SER A 6 2.60 4.72 19.33
C SER A 6 3.35 6.03 19.07
N PRO A 7 4.06 6.60 20.07
CA PRO A 7 4.85 7.82 19.91
C PRO A 7 5.88 7.75 18.78
N ASP A 8 6.36 6.55 18.44
CA ASP A 8 7.31 6.36 17.35
C ASP A 8 6.72 6.69 15.98
N LEU A 9 5.42 6.44 15.79
CA LEU A 9 4.72 6.78 14.55
C LEU A 9 4.60 8.30 14.34
N LEU A 10 4.77 9.11 15.38
CA LEU A 10 4.74 10.58 15.31
C LEU A 10 6.11 11.18 14.96
N ARG A 11 7.18 10.42 15.10
CA ARG A 11 8.58 10.93 15.02
C ARG A 11 9.30 10.58 13.73
N ARG A 12 8.80 9.66 12.96
CA ARG A 12 9.37 9.17 11.70
C ARG A 12 8.29 8.92 10.65
N PRO A 13 8.65 8.72 9.38
CA PRO A 13 7.67 8.31 8.37
C PRO A 13 6.90 7.05 8.81
N VAL A 14 5.60 7.05 8.62
CA VAL A 14 4.75 5.86 8.82
C VAL A 14 4.87 4.98 7.59
N ARG A 15 5.35 3.75 7.76
CA ARG A 15 5.57 2.79 6.68
C ARG A 15 4.30 2.00 6.41
N VAL A 16 3.76 2.21 5.23
CA VAL A 16 2.50 1.60 4.78
C VAL A 16 2.78 0.61 3.65
N LEU A 17 2.28 -0.60 3.79
CA LEU A 17 2.25 -1.60 2.73
C LEU A 17 0.81 -1.74 2.22
N VAL A 18 0.59 -1.41 0.95
CA VAL A 18 -0.66 -1.68 0.24
C VAL A 18 -0.49 -2.96 -0.57
N VAL A 19 -1.32 -3.95 -0.30
CA VAL A 19 -1.29 -5.25 -0.99
C VAL A 19 -2.49 -5.36 -1.92
N GLY A 20 -2.23 -5.47 -3.21
CA GLY A 20 -3.23 -5.49 -4.27
C GLY A 20 -3.46 -4.10 -4.87
N CYS A 21 -3.26 -4.00 -6.18
CA CYS A 21 -3.38 -2.78 -6.99
C CYS A 21 -4.55 -2.84 -7.99
N GLY A 22 -5.61 -3.54 -7.62
CA GLY A 22 -6.87 -3.58 -8.36
C GLY A 22 -7.70 -2.31 -8.16
N GLY A 23 -9.02 -2.41 -8.26
CA GLY A 23 -9.94 -1.26 -8.11
C GLY A 23 -9.77 -0.54 -6.77
N ASN A 24 -9.88 -1.27 -5.65
CA ASN A 24 -9.75 -0.68 -4.29
C ASN A 24 -8.33 -0.19 -4.01
N GLY A 25 -7.32 -1.00 -4.34
CA GLY A 25 -5.92 -0.64 -4.08
C GLY A 25 -5.47 0.59 -4.86
N SER A 26 -5.89 0.74 -6.10
CA SER A 26 -5.61 1.93 -6.91
C SER A 26 -6.30 3.18 -6.36
N ALA A 27 -7.56 3.06 -5.91
CA ALA A 27 -8.29 4.16 -5.29
C ALA A 27 -7.64 4.63 -3.97
N ILE A 28 -7.25 3.68 -3.11
CA ILE A 28 -6.52 3.97 -1.87
C ILE A 28 -5.18 4.64 -2.18
N THR A 29 -4.42 4.09 -3.14
CA THR A 29 -3.14 4.67 -3.57
C THR A 29 -3.27 6.11 -4.04
N ALA A 30 -4.34 6.45 -4.75
CA ALA A 30 -4.61 7.82 -5.18
C ALA A 30 -4.93 8.78 -4.01
N GLY A 31 -5.48 8.26 -2.91
CA GLY A 31 -5.82 9.04 -1.71
C GLY A 31 -4.65 9.26 -0.73
N LEU A 32 -3.71 8.33 -0.66
CA LEU A 32 -2.61 8.38 0.32
C LEU A 32 -1.70 9.61 0.20
N PRO A 33 -1.40 10.17 -1.00
CA PRO A 33 -0.61 11.40 -1.09
C PRO A 33 -1.27 12.60 -0.40
N TYR A 34 -2.59 12.72 -0.42
CA TYR A 34 -3.30 13.78 0.30
C TYR A 34 -3.11 13.64 1.81
N LEU A 35 -3.20 12.42 2.34
CA LEU A 35 -2.92 12.14 3.75
C LEU A 35 -1.46 12.47 4.08
N HIS A 36 -0.51 12.06 3.24
CA HIS A 36 0.91 12.40 3.40
C HIS A 36 1.12 13.90 3.52
N GLN A 37 0.55 14.70 2.60
CA GLN A 37 0.65 16.16 2.63
C GLN A 37 -0.01 16.76 3.88
N ALA A 38 -1.20 16.28 4.26
CA ALA A 38 -1.88 16.72 5.46
C ALA A 38 -1.04 16.47 6.72
N MET A 39 -0.43 15.30 6.84
CA MET A 39 0.47 14.97 7.95
C MET A 39 1.65 15.96 8.03
N LEU A 40 2.30 16.26 6.90
CA LEU A 40 3.43 17.20 6.86
C LEU A 40 3.00 18.62 7.27
N VAL A 41 1.87 19.11 6.75
CA VAL A 41 1.33 20.43 7.10
C VAL A 41 1.03 20.55 8.59
N HIS A 42 0.59 19.46 9.22
CA HIS A 42 0.34 19.40 10.66
C HIS A 42 1.58 19.05 11.50
N GLY A 43 2.77 19.11 10.92
CA GLY A 43 4.04 19.00 11.65
C GLY A 43 4.55 17.55 11.85
N HIS A 44 3.97 16.56 11.16
CA HIS A 44 4.49 15.19 11.21
C HIS A 44 5.87 15.10 10.56
N ARG A 45 6.80 14.41 11.22
CA ARG A 45 8.21 14.33 10.80
C ARG A 45 8.49 13.30 9.69
N GLY A 46 7.78 13.35 8.59
CA GLY A 46 8.09 12.49 7.45
C GLY A 46 6.86 11.95 6.71
N GLY A 47 5.64 12.17 7.23
CA GLY A 47 4.42 11.72 6.57
C GLY A 47 4.37 10.21 6.37
N LEU A 48 4.10 9.76 5.15
CA LEU A 48 4.00 8.35 4.77
C LEU A 48 5.18 7.93 3.89
N GLU A 49 5.66 6.73 4.11
CA GLU A 49 6.52 5.96 3.21
C GLU A 49 5.71 4.74 2.75
N VAL A 50 5.31 4.72 1.48
CA VAL A 50 4.38 3.71 0.97
C VAL A 50 5.07 2.75 0.03
N THR A 51 4.78 1.47 0.22
CA THR A 51 5.14 0.40 -0.71
C THR A 51 3.87 -0.21 -1.27
N LEU A 52 3.75 -0.32 -2.59
CA LEU A 52 2.70 -1.05 -3.26
C LEU A 52 3.21 -2.44 -3.65
N MET A 53 2.45 -3.48 -3.31
CA MET A 53 2.78 -4.87 -3.66
C MET A 53 1.64 -5.48 -4.45
N ASP A 54 1.93 -5.88 -5.69
CA ASP A 54 1.01 -6.58 -6.58
C ASP A 54 1.80 -7.33 -7.64
N GLY A 55 1.51 -8.61 -7.83
CA GLY A 55 2.18 -9.48 -8.81
C GLY A 55 1.50 -9.51 -10.18
N ASP A 56 0.45 -8.71 -10.42
CA ASP A 56 -0.25 -8.66 -11.69
C ASP A 56 0.33 -7.61 -12.64
N VAL A 57 0.18 -7.88 -13.92
CA VAL A 57 0.36 -6.88 -14.99
C VAL A 57 -1.00 -6.30 -15.40
N VAL A 58 -0.98 -5.10 -15.95
CA VAL A 58 -2.15 -4.48 -16.54
C VAL A 58 -2.63 -5.28 -17.75
N SER A 59 -3.90 -5.60 -17.80
CA SER A 59 -4.55 -6.26 -18.91
C SER A 59 -5.61 -5.36 -19.56
N ALA A 60 -6.04 -5.68 -20.78
CA ALA A 60 -7.08 -4.93 -21.48
C ALA A 60 -8.39 -4.85 -20.67
N THR A 61 -8.75 -5.91 -19.93
CA THR A 61 -9.94 -5.93 -19.07
C THR A 61 -9.82 -4.99 -17.86
N ASN A 62 -8.60 -4.73 -17.39
CA ASN A 62 -8.38 -3.77 -16.31
C ASN A 62 -8.68 -2.34 -16.74
N CYS A 63 -8.37 -1.97 -17.99
CA CYS A 63 -8.61 -0.62 -18.51
C CYS A 63 -10.08 -0.21 -18.56
N VAL A 64 -11.01 -1.16 -18.45
CA VAL A 64 -12.46 -0.89 -18.44
C VAL A 64 -12.97 -0.47 -17.06
N ARG A 65 -12.35 -0.96 -15.98
CA ARG A 65 -12.89 -0.83 -14.62
C ARG A 65 -11.85 -0.43 -13.55
N GLN A 66 -10.62 -0.26 -13.94
CA GLN A 66 -9.52 0.16 -13.08
C GLN A 66 -8.81 1.34 -13.75
N PRO A 67 -8.10 2.19 -13.01
CA PRO A 67 -7.49 3.40 -13.56
C PRO A 67 -6.18 3.11 -14.31
N PHE A 68 -6.24 2.22 -15.28
CA PHE A 68 -5.13 1.90 -16.17
C PHE A 68 -5.49 2.26 -17.61
N SER A 69 -4.52 2.75 -18.36
CA SER A 69 -4.64 3.08 -19.78
C SER A 69 -4.20 1.92 -20.67
N GLN A 70 -4.62 1.95 -21.92
CA GLN A 70 -4.18 0.94 -22.90
C GLN A 70 -2.66 0.95 -23.13
N ALA A 71 -2.01 2.10 -23.00
CA ALA A 71 -0.55 2.21 -23.12
C ALA A 71 0.21 1.49 -22.01
N GLU A 72 -0.46 1.15 -20.91
CA GLU A 72 0.14 0.50 -19.75
C GLU A 72 -0.06 -1.02 -19.72
N ILE A 73 -0.78 -1.57 -20.71
CA ILE A 73 -0.98 -3.02 -20.83
C ILE A 73 0.37 -3.74 -20.87
N GLY A 74 0.53 -4.77 -20.04
CA GLY A 74 1.76 -5.55 -19.90
C GLY A 74 2.74 -5.01 -18.86
N HIS A 75 2.55 -3.80 -18.33
CA HIS A 75 3.36 -3.29 -17.23
C HIS A 75 2.81 -3.73 -15.87
N TRP A 76 3.68 -3.89 -14.89
CA TRP A 76 3.31 -4.24 -13.52
C TRP A 76 2.40 -3.17 -12.90
N LYS A 77 1.24 -3.55 -12.38
CA LYS A 77 0.27 -2.62 -11.77
C LYS A 77 0.88 -1.75 -10.67
N ALA A 78 1.63 -2.39 -9.75
CA ALA A 78 2.29 -1.67 -8.66
C ALA A 78 3.29 -0.62 -9.18
N VAL A 79 4.08 -0.96 -10.21
CA VAL A 79 5.07 -0.05 -10.81
C VAL A 79 4.38 1.14 -11.49
N VAL A 80 3.32 0.88 -12.25
CA VAL A 80 2.54 1.93 -12.92
C VAL A 80 1.99 2.95 -11.90
N LEU A 81 1.33 2.47 -10.86
CA LEU A 81 0.72 3.35 -9.85
C LEU A 81 1.76 4.16 -9.07
N VAL A 82 2.84 3.51 -8.63
CA VAL A 82 3.94 4.19 -7.91
C VAL A 82 4.60 5.24 -8.79
N SER A 83 4.87 4.92 -10.06
CA SER A 83 5.48 5.88 -10.99
C SER A 83 4.62 7.13 -11.17
N ARG A 84 3.30 6.97 -11.32
CA ARG A 84 2.37 8.11 -11.42
C ARG A 84 2.37 8.97 -10.16
N VAL A 85 2.28 8.34 -8.99
CA VAL A 85 2.27 9.04 -7.70
C VAL A 85 3.58 9.81 -7.50
N ASN A 86 4.71 9.15 -7.71
CA ASN A 86 6.02 9.75 -7.54
C ASN A 86 6.24 10.93 -8.50
N LEU A 87 5.85 10.77 -9.78
CA LEU A 87 5.99 11.82 -10.77
C LEU A 87 5.12 13.04 -10.46
N PHE A 88 3.86 12.82 -10.10
CA PHE A 88 2.91 13.91 -9.87
C PHE A 88 3.15 14.66 -8.55
N TRP A 89 3.47 13.92 -7.47
CA TRP A 89 3.60 14.46 -6.13
C TRP A 89 5.04 14.74 -5.70
N GLY A 90 6.04 14.37 -6.53
CA GLY A 90 7.46 14.49 -6.15
C GLY A 90 7.85 13.57 -5.00
N LEU A 91 7.24 12.37 -4.91
CA LEU A 91 7.48 11.40 -3.86
C LEU A 91 8.49 10.33 -4.31
N ASN A 92 8.92 9.50 -3.36
CA ASN A 92 9.83 8.38 -3.61
C ASN A 92 9.30 7.09 -2.97
N TRP A 93 8.05 6.76 -3.29
CA TRP A 93 7.42 5.52 -2.84
C TRP A 93 7.89 4.33 -3.66
N HIS A 94 7.66 3.11 -3.16
CA HIS A 94 8.24 1.89 -3.71
C HIS A 94 7.19 0.97 -4.30
N ALA A 95 7.59 0.22 -5.33
CA ALA A 95 6.78 -0.84 -5.93
C ALA A 95 7.49 -2.19 -5.77
N VAL A 96 6.73 -3.20 -5.38
CA VAL A 96 7.16 -4.61 -5.33
C VAL A 96 6.26 -5.41 -6.26
N PRO A 97 6.72 -5.74 -7.49
CA PRO A 97 5.92 -6.46 -8.48
C PRO A 97 5.89 -7.97 -8.16
N GLN A 98 5.33 -8.32 -7.02
CA GLN A 98 5.21 -9.69 -6.52
C GLN A 98 3.89 -9.86 -5.77
N HIS A 99 3.35 -11.08 -5.77
CA HIS A 99 2.22 -11.42 -4.93
C HIS A 99 2.64 -11.55 -3.46
N PHE A 100 1.77 -11.08 -2.56
CA PHE A 100 1.94 -11.29 -1.13
C PHE A 100 1.82 -12.79 -0.82
N SER A 101 2.73 -13.29 0.00
CA SER A 101 2.79 -14.70 0.37
C SER A 101 3.23 -14.90 1.82
N SER A 102 3.20 -16.13 2.29
CA SER A 102 3.72 -16.49 3.63
C SER A 102 5.21 -16.18 3.81
N SER A 103 5.98 -16.09 2.73
CA SER A 103 7.41 -15.70 2.76
C SER A 103 7.64 -14.18 2.77
N THR A 104 6.60 -13.36 2.54
CA THR A 104 6.72 -11.89 2.59
C THR A 104 7.12 -11.43 3.98
N THR A 105 8.15 -10.61 4.09
CA THR A 105 8.59 -10.03 5.37
C THR A 105 7.85 -8.71 5.65
N LEU A 106 7.51 -8.50 6.93
CA LEU A 106 6.83 -7.28 7.40
C LEU A 106 7.68 -6.52 8.44
N ASP A 107 8.99 -6.76 8.47
CA ASP A 107 9.89 -6.28 9.53
C ASP A 107 9.96 -4.76 9.68
N ARG A 108 9.59 -4.03 8.67
CA ARG A 108 9.63 -2.56 8.65
C ARG A 108 8.32 -1.95 8.17
N VAL A 109 7.21 -2.61 8.47
CA VAL A 109 5.88 -2.17 8.09
C VAL A 109 5.10 -1.82 9.36
N ASP A 110 4.53 -0.62 9.38
CA ASP A 110 3.71 -0.14 10.49
C ASP A 110 2.22 -0.38 10.23
N VAL A 111 1.80 -0.22 8.98
CA VAL A 111 0.40 -0.35 8.55
C VAL A 111 0.32 -1.24 7.32
N VAL A 112 -0.57 -2.22 7.33
CA VAL A 112 -0.90 -3.05 6.15
C VAL A 112 -2.32 -2.74 5.70
N ILE A 113 -2.48 -2.45 4.40
CA ILE A 113 -3.78 -2.27 3.76
C ILE A 113 -3.93 -3.35 2.69
N GLY A 114 -4.73 -4.37 2.97
CA GLY A 114 -5.00 -5.47 2.06
C GLY A 114 -6.20 -5.16 1.16
N CYS A 115 -5.95 -5.06 -0.14
CA CYS A 115 -6.92 -4.74 -1.19
C CYS A 115 -7.07 -5.90 -2.19
N VAL A 116 -6.89 -7.12 -1.71
CA VAL A 116 -7.00 -8.34 -2.51
C VAL A 116 -8.42 -8.88 -2.50
N ASP A 117 -8.88 -9.40 -3.62
CA ASP A 117 -10.25 -9.90 -3.80
C ASP A 117 -10.42 -11.34 -3.34
N SER A 118 -9.36 -12.16 -3.36
CA SER A 118 -9.45 -13.56 -3.00
C SER A 118 -9.47 -13.78 -1.47
N ARG A 119 -10.37 -14.66 -1.01
CA ARG A 119 -10.46 -15.06 0.40
C ARG A 119 -9.15 -15.68 0.90
N THR A 120 -8.49 -16.47 0.08
CA THR A 120 -7.20 -17.10 0.40
C THR A 120 -6.11 -16.05 0.64
N ALA A 121 -5.97 -15.07 -0.26
CA ALA A 121 -4.98 -14.00 -0.10
C ALA A 121 -5.24 -13.15 1.16
N ARG A 122 -6.52 -12.84 1.47
CA ARG A 122 -6.90 -12.16 2.72
C ARG A 122 -6.51 -12.98 3.94
N GLY A 123 -6.70 -14.30 3.91
CA GLY A 123 -6.30 -15.20 4.99
C GLY A 123 -4.79 -15.16 5.25
N VAL A 124 -3.97 -15.23 4.20
CA VAL A 124 -2.51 -15.16 4.30
C VAL A 124 -2.06 -13.81 4.90
N ILE A 125 -2.66 -12.70 4.47
CA ILE A 125 -2.35 -11.37 5.03
C ILE A 125 -2.72 -11.35 6.52
N ALA A 126 -3.95 -11.77 6.88
CA ALA A 126 -4.43 -11.76 8.25
C ALA A 126 -3.52 -12.59 9.18
N GLU A 127 -3.15 -13.79 8.76
CA GLU A 127 -2.23 -14.66 9.52
C GLU A 127 -0.87 -13.97 9.77
N LYS A 128 -0.32 -13.33 8.75
CA LYS A 128 0.96 -12.64 8.84
C LYS A 128 0.92 -11.43 9.77
N VAL A 129 -0.12 -10.59 9.69
CA VAL A 129 -0.21 -9.36 10.49
C VAL A 129 -0.58 -9.63 11.95
N THR A 130 -1.27 -10.74 12.23
CA THR A 130 -1.66 -11.14 13.60
C THR A 130 -0.66 -12.08 14.27
N GLY A 131 0.35 -12.55 13.55
CA GLY A 131 1.37 -13.48 14.05
C GLY A 131 2.22 -12.85 15.17
N GLN A 132 2.70 -13.68 16.10
CA GLN A 132 3.46 -13.27 17.31
C GLN A 132 4.74 -12.45 17.03
N ARG A 133 5.27 -12.48 15.81
CA ARG A 133 6.47 -11.74 15.38
C ARG A 133 6.15 -10.55 14.49
N SER A 134 4.88 -10.16 14.37
CA SER A 134 4.49 -9.02 13.52
C SER A 134 4.86 -7.71 14.20
N SER A 135 5.56 -6.83 13.47
CA SER A 135 5.79 -5.44 13.88
C SER A 135 4.67 -4.49 13.45
N VAL A 136 3.65 -5.01 12.77
CA VAL A 136 2.53 -4.23 12.23
C VAL A 136 1.66 -3.70 13.35
N SER A 137 1.51 -2.39 13.41
CA SER A 137 0.68 -1.71 14.43
C SER A 137 -0.80 -1.69 14.05
N TYR A 138 -1.10 -1.58 12.75
CA TYR A 138 -2.46 -1.49 12.24
C TYR A 138 -2.60 -2.26 10.92
N TRP A 139 -3.76 -2.85 10.72
CA TRP A 139 -4.09 -3.50 9.46
C TRP A 139 -5.57 -3.37 9.12
N LEU A 140 -5.85 -3.24 7.81
CA LEU A 140 -7.19 -3.17 7.25
C LEU A 140 -7.28 -4.14 6.06
N LEU A 141 -8.43 -4.80 5.93
CA LEU A 141 -8.74 -5.66 4.77
C LEU A 141 -10.03 -5.16 4.12
N TYR A 142 -9.98 -4.92 2.82
CA TYR A 142 -11.09 -4.47 1.98
C TYR A 142 -11.56 -5.57 1.03
#